data_4cd824acd886ff3a1fc91c9805942ae3
#
_entry.id   4cd824acd886ff3a1fc91c9805942ae3
#
_cell.length_a   1.000
_cell.length_b   1.000
_cell.length_c   1.000
_cell.angle_alpha   90.00
_cell.angle_beta   90.00
_cell.angle_gamma   90.00
#
_symmetry.space_group_name_H-M   'P 1'
#
loop_
_entity.id
_entity.type
_entity.pdbx_description
1 polymer ?
#
loop_
_entity_poly.entity_id
_entity_poly.type
_entity_poly.pdbx_seq_one_letter_code
_entity_poly.pdbx_strand_id
1 'polypeptide(L)'
;VDLTGQVNAEIIQDKAGRASYAGAVGGALDFIRAANHSPGGCSIIALPASIGGKISRIVHRINAPIATPRSEAGVFVTEWGVADLRGLSLNARIPKMIAIAHPDLRESLERAAKASGRSGRA
;
A
#
# COMPACT_ATOMS: atom_id res chain seq x y z
N VAL A 1 -2.46 1.77 -2.38
CA VAL A 1 -1.47 0.76 -1.97
C VAL A 1 -2.17 -0.55 -1.61
N ASP A 2 -1.47 -1.69 -1.61
CA ASP A 2 -2.04 -2.95 -1.17
C ASP A 2 -1.39 -3.49 0.12
N LEU A 3 -1.98 -4.56 0.68
CA LEU A 3 -1.52 -5.17 1.93
C LEU A 3 -0.11 -5.77 1.86
N THR A 4 0.47 -5.90 0.67
CA THR A 4 1.85 -6.40 0.48
C THR A 4 2.87 -5.30 0.26
N GLY A 5 2.43 -4.03 0.16
CA GLY A 5 3.29 -2.86 -0.05
C GLY A 5 3.53 -2.51 -1.52
N GLN A 6 2.63 -2.89 -2.42
CA GLN A 6 2.64 -2.41 -3.81
C GLN A 6 1.93 -1.06 -3.91
N VAL A 7 2.35 -0.22 -4.85
CA VAL A 7 1.78 1.11 -5.08
C VAL A 7 1.29 1.24 -6.51
N ASN A 8 0.05 1.69 -6.68
CA ASN A 8 -0.48 2.21 -7.92
C ASN A 8 -0.61 3.74 -7.79
N ALA A 9 0.01 4.49 -8.66
CA ALA A 9 -0.05 5.94 -8.70
C ALA A 9 -0.51 6.46 -10.08
N GLU A 10 -0.90 5.58 -10.99
CA GLU A 10 -1.17 5.93 -12.39
C GLU A 10 -2.63 5.80 -12.77
N ILE A 11 -3.30 4.76 -12.27
CA ILE A 11 -4.61 4.35 -12.77
C ILE A 11 -5.67 4.47 -11.67
N ILE A 12 -6.77 5.11 -12.04
CA ILE A 12 -8.00 5.12 -11.25
C ILE A 12 -8.98 4.15 -11.90
N GLN A 13 -9.54 3.24 -11.12
CA GLN A 13 -10.64 2.38 -11.56
C GLN A 13 -11.96 2.90 -10.99
N ASP A 14 -12.98 2.99 -11.85
CA ASP A 14 -14.34 3.28 -11.42
C ASP A 14 -15.04 2.02 -10.87
N LYS A 15 -16.26 2.19 -10.35
CA LYS A 15 -17.06 1.08 -9.81
C LYS A 15 -17.41 0.01 -10.84
N ALA A 16 -17.36 0.33 -12.12
CA ALA A 16 -17.61 -0.59 -13.23
C ALA A 16 -16.32 -1.30 -13.70
N GLY A 17 -15.19 -1.06 -13.03
CA GLY A 17 -13.90 -1.62 -13.38
C GLY A 17 -13.21 -0.95 -14.58
N ARG A 18 -13.75 0.16 -15.10
CA ARG A 18 -13.11 0.91 -16.18
C ARG A 18 -11.91 1.66 -15.64
N ALA A 19 -10.77 1.45 -16.27
CA ALA A 19 -9.53 2.09 -15.90
C ALA A 19 -9.31 3.38 -16.69
N SER A 20 -8.88 4.44 -16.00
CA SER A 20 -8.41 5.69 -16.63
C SER A 20 -7.06 6.07 -16.05
N TYR A 21 -6.17 6.58 -16.88
CA TYR A 21 -4.91 7.13 -16.39
C TYR A 21 -5.16 8.46 -15.70
N ALA A 22 -4.71 8.58 -14.45
CA ALA A 22 -4.73 9.83 -13.69
C ALA A 22 -3.45 10.64 -13.90
N GLY A 23 -2.41 10.00 -14.44
CA GLY A 23 -1.11 10.60 -14.71
C GLY A 23 -0.13 9.57 -15.24
N ALA A 24 1.13 9.96 -15.41
CA ALA A 24 2.23 9.08 -15.77
C ALA A 24 2.93 8.53 -14.52
N VAL A 25 3.81 7.53 -14.70
CA VAL A 25 4.64 6.92 -13.64
C VAL A 25 5.41 7.96 -12.82
N GLY A 26 5.92 9.00 -13.48
CA GLY A 26 6.72 10.05 -12.84
C GLY A 26 8.04 9.54 -12.26
N GLY A 27 8.66 10.34 -11.39
CA GLY A 27 9.97 10.06 -10.78
C GLY A 27 9.90 9.40 -9.41
N ALA A 28 8.73 8.93 -8.95
CA ALA A 28 8.57 8.42 -7.58
C ALA A 28 9.53 7.27 -7.27
N LEU A 29 9.71 6.33 -8.20
CA LEU A 29 10.59 5.19 -8.01
C LEU A 29 12.07 5.62 -7.90
N ASP A 30 12.50 6.61 -8.68
CA ASP A 30 13.87 7.13 -8.62
C ASP A 30 14.15 7.80 -7.28
N PHE A 31 13.20 8.58 -6.74
CA PHE A 31 13.30 9.17 -5.41
C PHE A 31 13.34 8.11 -4.31
N ILE A 32 12.51 7.07 -4.39
CA ILE A 32 12.49 5.95 -3.45
C ILE A 32 13.85 5.25 -3.44
N ARG A 33 14.39 4.93 -4.60
CA ARG A 33 15.72 4.30 -4.74
C ARG A 33 16.83 5.19 -4.21
N ALA A 34 16.84 6.45 -4.57
CA ALA A 34 17.83 7.41 -4.07
C ALA A 34 17.79 7.51 -2.54
N ALA A 35 16.60 7.62 -1.94
CA ALA A 35 16.43 7.66 -0.49
C ALA A 35 16.93 6.37 0.18
N ASN A 36 16.61 5.20 -0.38
CA ASN A 36 17.02 3.91 0.17
C ASN A 36 18.54 3.67 0.04
N HIS A 37 19.22 4.28 -0.94
CA HIS A 37 20.67 4.17 -1.13
C HIS A 37 21.45 5.26 -0.41
N SER A 38 20.81 6.31 0.07
CA SER A 38 21.47 7.36 0.86
C SER A 38 21.94 6.81 2.20
N PRO A 39 23.14 7.19 2.69
CA PRO A 39 23.60 6.79 4.02
C PRO A 39 22.60 7.22 5.11
N GLY A 40 22.07 6.26 5.86
CA GLY A 40 21.02 6.49 6.87
C GLY A 40 19.65 6.87 6.29
N GLY A 41 19.49 6.82 4.97
CA GLY A 41 18.26 7.18 4.28
C GLY A 41 17.15 6.14 4.41
N CYS A 42 15.92 6.60 4.24
CA CYS A 42 14.73 5.77 4.24
C CYS A 42 13.66 6.40 3.35
N SER A 43 13.11 5.65 2.42
CA SER A 43 11.97 6.11 1.65
C SER A 43 10.67 5.92 2.45
N ILE A 44 9.82 6.94 2.43
CA ILE A 44 8.53 6.92 3.10
C ILE A 44 7.43 7.23 2.09
N ILE A 45 6.43 6.37 2.02
CA ILE A 45 5.22 6.59 1.23
C ILE A 45 4.12 7.05 2.18
N ALA A 46 3.79 8.33 2.12
CA ALA A 46 2.74 8.94 2.92
C ALA A 46 1.45 9.09 2.09
N LEU A 47 0.33 8.67 2.66
CA LEU A 47 -0.98 8.76 2.02
C LEU A 47 -2.10 8.86 3.06
N PRO A 48 -3.23 9.51 2.74
CA PRO A 48 -4.43 9.36 3.55
C PRO A 48 -4.93 7.91 3.51
N ALA A 49 -5.34 7.34 4.64
CA ALA A 49 -5.83 5.96 4.70
C ALA A 49 -7.12 5.74 3.90
N SER A 50 -7.92 6.80 3.76
CA SER A 50 -9.22 6.74 3.08
C SER A 50 -9.58 8.06 2.39
N ILE A 51 -10.59 7.99 1.54
CA ILE A 51 -11.29 9.17 1.01
C ILE A 51 -12.61 9.29 1.78
N GLY A 52 -12.72 10.35 2.59
CA GLY A 52 -13.92 10.64 3.37
C GLY A 52 -14.34 9.54 4.34
N GLY A 53 -13.40 8.73 4.83
CA GLY A 53 -13.69 7.61 5.72
C GLY A 53 -14.42 6.42 5.08
N LYS A 54 -14.74 6.48 3.79
CA LYS A 54 -15.59 5.50 3.10
C LYS A 54 -14.87 4.63 2.09
N ILE A 55 -13.89 5.18 1.39
CA ILE A 55 -13.14 4.49 0.34
C ILE A 55 -11.72 4.29 0.83
N SER A 56 -11.32 3.04 1.05
CA SER A 56 -9.95 2.73 1.47
C SER A 56 -8.94 3.03 0.37
N ARG A 57 -7.85 3.69 0.73
CA ARG A 57 -6.66 3.79 -0.13
C ARG A 57 -5.68 2.63 0.08
N ILE A 58 -5.92 1.83 1.12
CA ILE A 58 -5.26 0.56 1.36
C ILE A 58 -6.22 -0.54 0.93
N VAL A 59 -5.86 -1.30 -0.09
CA VAL A 59 -6.70 -2.37 -0.64
C VAL A 59 -6.07 -3.73 -0.37
N HIS A 60 -6.86 -4.79 -0.39
CA HIS A 60 -6.35 -6.15 -0.23
C HIS A 60 -5.31 -6.47 -1.32
N ARG A 61 -5.64 -6.18 -2.57
CA ARG A 61 -4.77 -6.39 -3.74
C ARG A 61 -5.05 -5.33 -4.78
N ILE A 62 -4.01 -4.75 -5.35
CA ILE A 62 -4.14 -3.88 -6.51
C ILE A 62 -4.44 -4.75 -7.74
N ASN A 63 -5.51 -4.43 -8.46
CA ASN A 63 -5.88 -5.03 -9.74
C ASN A 63 -5.67 -4.01 -10.88
N ALA A 64 -4.46 -3.47 -10.94
CA ALA A 64 -4.05 -2.43 -11.89
C ALA A 64 -2.52 -2.48 -12.03
N PRO A 65 -1.92 -1.78 -13.01
CA PRO A 65 -0.48 -1.62 -13.08
C PRO A 65 0.14 -1.10 -11.79
N ILE A 66 1.33 -1.57 -11.48
CA ILE A 66 2.08 -1.21 -10.29
C ILE A 66 3.15 -0.18 -10.65
N ALA A 67 3.05 1.02 -10.09
CA ALA A 67 4.03 2.08 -10.28
C ALA A 67 5.28 1.87 -9.41
N THR A 68 5.10 1.40 -8.17
CA THR A 68 6.22 1.05 -7.28
C THR A 68 6.03 -0.36 -6.76
N PRO A 69 6.97 -1.28 -7.06
CA PRO A 69 6.87 -2.66 -6.59
C PRO A 69 7.16 -2.75 -5.09
N ARG A 70 6.66 -3.82 -4.47
CA ARG A 70 6.85 -4.10 -3.03
C ARG A 70 8.30 -4.30 -2.61
N SER A 71 9.20 -4.58 -3.55
CA SER A 71 10.63 -4.70 -3.29
C SER A 71 11.31 -3.37 -3.02
N GLU A 72 10.73 -2.26 -3.49
CA GLU A 72 11.31 -0.92 -3.38
C GLU A 72 10.65 -0.10 -2.26
N ALA A 73 9.33 -0.27 -2.07
CA ALA A 73 8.58 0.44 -1.05
C ALA A 73 8.75 -0.25 0.32
N GLY A 74 9.30 0.48 1.29
CA GLY A 74 9.62 -0.07 2.61
C GLY A 74 8.74 0.44 3.74
N VAL A 75 8.53 1.75 3.82
CA VAL A 75 7.80 2.39 4.93
C VAL A 75 6.57 3.12 4.41
N PHE A 76 5.43 2.88 5.06
CA PHE A 76 4.17 3.55 4.76
C PHE A 76 3.68 4.32 5.98
N VAL A 77 3.13 5.51 5.75
CA VAL A 77 2.59 6.38 6.80
C VAL A 77 1.20 6.85 6.40
N THR A 78 0.29 6.77 7.35
CA THR A 78 -1.04 7.38 7.25
C THR A 78 -1.32 8.19 8.51
N GLU A 79 -2.46 8.83 8.59
CA GLU A 79 -2.95 9.49 9.79
C GLU A 79 -3.18 8.54 10.98
N TRP A 80 -3.14 7.23 10.75
CA TRP A 80 -3.34 6.17 11.76
C TRP A 80 -2.04 5.50 12.20
N GLY A 81 -0.90 5.87 11.66
CA GLY A 81 0.39 5.37 12.11
C GLY A 81 1.38 5.05 11.00
N VAL A 82 2.38 4.26 11.36
CA VAL A 82 3.51 3.87 10.52
C VAL A 82 3.56 2.37 10.36
N ALA A 83 3.71 1.89 9.13
CA ALA A 83 3.98 0.50 8.80
C ALA A 83 5.38 0.37 8.18
N ASP A 84 6.35 -0.06 8.96
CA ASP A 84 7.66 -0.46 8.45
C ASP A 84 7.59 -1.92 7.99
N LEU A 85 7.72 -2.12 6.69
CA LEU A 85 7.61 -3.42 6.02
C LEU A 85 8.97 -4.02 5.65
N ARG A 86 10.06 -3.31 5.95
CA ARG A 86 11.41 -3.75 5.57
C ARG A 86 11.77 -5.04 6.30
N GLY A 87 12.33 -5.99 5.56
CA GLY A 87 12.72 -7.30 6.10
C GLY A 87 11.57 -8.24 6.45
N LEU A 88 10.31 -7.85 6.25
CA LEU A 88 9.16 -8.66 6.59
C LEU A 88 8.73 -9.58 5.44
N SER A 89 8.31 -10.79 5.81
CA SER A 89 7.60 -11.70 4.90
C SER A 89 6.27 -11.10 4.45
N LEU A 90 5.70 -11.59 3.34
CA LEU A 90 4.40 -11.10 2.84
C LEU A 90 3.29 -11.24 3.90
N ASN A 91 3.29 -12.34 4.65
CA ASN A 91 2.30 -12.55 5.71
C ASN A 91 2.46 -11.58 6.88
N ALA A 92 3.69 -11.22 7.23
CA ALA A 92 3.97 -10.27 8.31
C ALA A 92 3.65 -8.81 7.91
N ARG A 93 3.64 -8.49 6.61
CA ARG A 93 3.26 -7.16 6.09
C ARG A 93 1.77 -6.87 6.26
N ILE A 94 0.93 -7.87 6.08
CA ILE A 94 -0.54 -7.72 6.09
C ILE A 94 -1.06 -7.04 7.37
N PRO A 95 -0.79 -7.55 8.58
CA PRO A 95 -1.28 -6.91 9.80
C PRO A 95 -0.71 -5.49 10.00
N LYS A 96 0.52 -5.23 9.56
CA LYS A 96 1.12 -3.89 9.62
C LYS A 96 0.36 -2.89 8.75
N MET A 97 0.02 -3.27 7.52
CA MET A 97 -0.74 -2.42 6.61
C MET A 97 -2.19 -2.22 7.06
N ILE A 98 -2.82 -3.25 7.63
CA ILE A 98 -4.17 -3.13 8.21
C ILE A 98 -4.17 -2.16 9.40
N ALA A 99 -3.14 -2.20 10.23
CA ALA A 99 -3.03 -1.32 11.41
C ALA A 99 -3.03 0.17 11.06
N ILE A 100 -2.53 0.56 9.89
CA ILE A 100 -2.52 1.95 9.41
C ILE A 100 -3.70 2.30 8.50
N ALA A 101 -4.63 1.36 8.28
CA ALA A 101 -5.88 1.63 7.55
C ALA A 101 -6.88 2.39 8.43
N HIS A 102 -7.86 3.04 7.78
CA HIS A 102 -8.98 3.67 8.50
C HIS A 102 -9.69 2.63 9.39
N PRO A 103 -9.96 2.90 10.67
CA PRO A 103 -10.50 1.92 11.62
C PRO A 103 -11.73 1.17 11.10
N ASP A 104 -12.70 1.88 10.55
CA ASP A 104 -13.95 1.30 10.06
C ASP A 104 -13.77 0.35 8.84
N LEU A 105 -12.60 0.39 8.20
CA LEU A 105 -12.31 -0.41 7.01
C LEU A 105 -11.37 -1.60 7.28
N ARG A 106 -10.82 -1.71 8.50
CA ARG A 106 -9.86 -2.76 8.88
C ARG A 106 -10.47 -4.15 8.81
N GLU A 107 -11.67 -4.32 9.37
CA GLU A 107 -12.34 -5.62 9.38
C GLU A 107 -12.59 -6.17 7.96
N SER A 108 -12.96 -5.30 7.02
CA SER A 108 -13.15 -5.71 5.62
C SER A 108 -11.85 -6.16 4.96
N LEU A 109 -10.73 -5.49 5.27
CA LEU A 109 -9.40 -5.88 4.78
C LEU A 109 -8.94 -7.21 5.39
N GLU A 110 -9.19 -7.43 6.68
CA GLU A 110 -8.87 -8.70 7.35
C GLU A 110 -9.65 -9.87 6.75
N ARG A 111 -10.96 -9.68 6.49
CA ARG A 111 -11.79 -10.71 5.84
C ARG A 111 -11.28 -11.04 4.44
N ALA A 112 -10.94 -10.03 3.65
CA ALA A 112 -10.40 -10.22 2.31
C ALA A 112 -9.04 -10.94 2.33
N ALA A 113 -8.17 -10.61 3.28
CA ALA A 113 -6.87 -11.26 3.45
C ALA A 113 -7.03 -12.74 3.81
N LYS A 114 -7.94 -13.07 4.73
CA LYS A 114 -8.24 -14.45 5.14
C LYS A 114 -8.82 -15.28 3.98
N ALA A 115 -9.76 -14.72 3.22
CA ALA A 115 -10.39 -15.39 2.09
C ALA A 115 -9.40 -15.76 0.97
N SER A 116 -8.30 -15.00 0.82
CA SER A 116 -7.26 -15.28 -0.17
C SER A 116 -6.18 -16.28 0.29
N GLY A 117 -6.32 -16.91 1.48
CA GLY A 117 -5.34 -17.80 2.08
C GLY A 117 -4.08 -17.08 2.62
N ARG A 118 -4.08 -15.75 2.62
CA ARG A 118 -3.01 -14.91 3.18
C ARG A 118 -3.46 -14.36 4.53
N SER A 119 -3.61 -15.23 5.52
CA SER A 119 -3.79 -14.78 6.89
C SER A 119 -2.40 -14.48 7.48
N GLY A 120 -2.27 -13.37 8.21
CA GLY A 120 -1.05 -13.01 8.90
C GLY A 120 -0.71 -13.91 10.10
N ARG A 121 -0.84 -15.22 9.94
CA ARG A 121 -0.31 -16.17 10.91
C ARG A 121 1.19 -16.27 10.69
N ALA A 122 1.91 -15.80 11.68
CA ALA A 122 3.34 -16.07 11.82
C ALA A 122 3.58 -17.58 11.92
#